data_7b7036fdae25317e35065c44d598abfa
#
_entry.id   7b7036fdae25317e35065c44d598abfa
#
_cell.length_a   1.000
_cell.length_b   1.000
_cell.length_c   1.000
_cell.angle_alpha   90.00
_cell.angle_beta   90.00
_cell.angle_gamma   90.00
#
_symmetry.space_group_name_H-M   'P 1'
#
loop_
_entity.id
_entity.type
_entity.pdbx_description
1 polymer ?
#
loop_
_entity_poly.entity_id
_entity_poly.type
_entity_poly.pdbx_seq_one_letter_code
_entity_poly.pdbx_strand_id
1 'polypeptide(L)'
;MSRLLIPLPRRDYDPSEVAVSWQILRAAGHEVTFATPDGRPAQADTLMLSGRGLDPWGWIPGLDRLRLVGLLLRANRDARRAHAAMQRDAAFRAPLRWDALDAMAFDGLLLPGGHRARGMREYLESPRLQALVAACFAADKPVAAICHGVLLVARSHAADGRSVLHGRRTTALTWALEQKAWTTARIVRFWDPDYYRTYRETQGEPPGYRSTQQEVTRALATPGDFLDVPRTAPHYRRKTSGLARDSARDATPAFVVRDGNYLSARWPGDAHLFAREFAAMLREQPVTRIATPPSPQ
;
A
#
# COMPACT_ATOMS: atom_id res chain seq x y z
N MET A 1 -16.44 -16.31 -3.03
CA MET A 1 -16.26 -15.07 -3.79
C MET A 1 -16.49 -13.93 -2.83
N SER A 2 -15.51 -13.03 -2.64
CA SER A 2 -15.60 -11.92 -1.69
C SER A 2 -15.60 -10.60 -2.45
N ARG A 3 -16.29 -9.60 -1.91
CA ARG A 3 -16.30 -8.22 -2.40
C ARG A 3 -15.23 -7.42 -1.66
N LEU A 4 -14.24 -6.91 -2.37
CA LEU A 4 -13.09 -6.24 -1.81
C LEU A 4 -13.07 -4.76 -2.18
N LEU A 5 -12.67 -3.93 -1.25
CA LEU A 5 -12.48 -2.50 -1.48
C LEU A 5 -11.00 -2.17 -1.53
N ILE A 6 -10.60 -1.39 -2.53
CA ILE A 6 -9.28 -0.76 -2.64
C ILE A 6 -9.49 0.76 -2.76
N PRO A 7 -9.47 1.52 -1.65
CA PRO A 7 -9.50 2.97 -1.73
C PRO A 7 -8.15 3.50 -2.20
N LEU A 8 -8.18 4.51 -3.06
CA LEU A 8 -7.02 5.12 -3.69
C LEU A 8 -7.04 6.64 -3.49
N PRO A 9 -5.87 7.29 -3.32
CA PRO A 9 -5.77 8.73 -3.48
C PRO A 9 -6.11 9.12 -4.92
N ARG A 10 -6.43 10.38 -5.14
CA ARG A 10 -6.66 10.91 -6.50
C ARG A 10 -5.44 10.70 -7.40
N ARG A 11 -4.23 10.74 -6.84
CA ARG A 11 -2.97 10.60 -7.56
C ARG A 11 -1.86 10.01 -6.70
N ASP A 12 -0.78 9.61 -7.35
CA ASP A 12 0.49 9.22 -6.73
C ASP A 12 0.44 7.90 -5.91
N TYR A 13 -0.55 7.01 -6.15
CA TYR A 13 -0.48 5.65 -5.61
C TYR A 13 0.62 4.83 -6.31
N ASP A 14 1.19 3.85 -5.60
CA ASP A 14 2.19 2.96 -6.22
C ASP A 14 1.53 1.99 -7.21
N PRO A 15 1.96 1.98 -8.50
CA PRO A 15 1.35 1.15 -9.52
C PRO A 15 1.52 -0.36 -9.28
N SER A 16 2.60 -0.79 -8.60
CA SER A 16 2.85 -2.21 -8.34
C SER A 16 1.94 -2.73 -7.24
N GLU A 17 1.84 -1.99 -6.13
CA GLU A 17 1.05 -2.38 -4.97
C GLU A 17 -0.44 -2.52 -5.30
N VAL A 18 -0.95 -1.61 -6.12
CA VAL A 18 -2.36 -1.63 -6.54
C VAL A 18 -2.61 -2.68 -7.61
N ALA A 19 -1.87 -2.62 -8.72
CA ALA A 19 -2.23 -3.38 -9.90
C ALA A 19 -1.89 -4.88 -9.78
N VAL A 20 -0.77 -5.24 -9.12
CA VAL A 20 -0.44 -6.64 -8.86
C VAL A 20 -1.46 -7.25 -7.90
N SER A 21 -1.82 -6.52 -6.84
CA SER A 21 -2.83 -6.97 -5.89
C SER A 21 -4.19 -7.15 -6.55
N TRP A 22 -4.66 -6.17 -7.32
CA TRP A 22 -5.88 -6.27 -8.10
C TRP A 22 -5.89 -7.51 -9.01
N GLN A 23 -4.81 -7.71 -9.77
CA GLN A 23 -4.72 -8.83 -10.71
C GLN A 23 -4.82 -10.18 -10.02
N ILE A 24 -4.09 -10.36 -8.91
CA ILE A 24 -4.08 -11.61 -8.14
C ILE A 24 -5.45 -11.87 -7.50
N LEU A 25 -6.06 -10.86 -6.90
CA LEU A 25 -7.38 -10.98 -6.27
C LEU A 25 -8.47 -11.29 -7.30
N ARG A 26 -8.46 -10.65 -8.46
CA ARG A 26 -9.37 -10.94 -9.57
C ARG A 26 -9.16 -12.37 -10.10
N ALA A 27 -7.91 -12.80 -10.28
CA ALA A 27 -7.57 -14.17 -10.70
C ALA A 27 -8.00 -15.22 -9.66
N ALA A 28 -8.04 -14.86 -8.37
CA ALA A 28 -8.55 -15.71 -7.29
C ALA A 28 -10.09 -15.75 -7.20
N GLY A 29 -10.80 -15.06 -8.11
CA GLY A 29 -12.27 -15.06 -8.20
C GLY A 29 -12.96 -14.05 -7.28
N HIS A 30 -12.23 -13.07 -6.72
CA HIS A 30 -12.83 -12.01 -5.91
C HIS A 30 -13.28 -10.83 -6.80
N GLU A 31 -14.33 -10.14 -6.35
CA GLU A 31 -14.77 -8.86 -6.92
C GLU A 31 -13.99 -7.74 -6.26
N VAL A 32 -13.42 -6.84 -7.07
CA VAL A 32 -12.65 -5.69 -6.58
C VAL A 32 -13.35 -4.41 -6.98
N THR A 33 -13.65 -3.58 -6.00
CA THR A 33 -14.20 -2.23 -6.14
C THR A 33 -13.12 -1.22 -5.76
N PHE A 34 -12.98 -0.17 -6.56
CA PHE A 34 -12.12 0.97 -6.23
C PHE A 34 -12.94 2.12 -5.68
N ALA A 35 -12.30 2.96 -4.87
CA ALA A 35 -12.90 4.20 -4.41
C ALA A 35 -11.88 5.33 -4.40
N THR A 36 -12.30 6.53 -4.75
CA THR A 36 -11.47 7.73 -4.82
C THR A 36 -12.18 8.92 -4.15
N PRO A 37 -11.50 10.02 -3.83
CA PRO A 37 -12.13 11.16 -3.19
C PRO A 37 -13.36 11.70 -3.93
N ASP A 38 -13.32 11.69 -5.26
CA ASP A 38 -14.31 12.35 -6.13
C ASP A 38 -15.05 11.39 -7.08
N GLY A 39 -14.82 10.07 -6.98
CA GLY A 39 -15.44 9.09 -7.87
C GLY A 39 -14.85 9.07 -9.29
N ARG A 40 -13.69 9.69 -9.51
CA ARG A 40 -12.98 9.66 -10.79
C ARG A 40 -11.81 8.70 -10.74
N PRO A 41 -11.41 8.11 -11.88
CA PRO A 41 -10.25 7.23 -11.95
C PRO A 41 -9.00 7.89 -11.37
N ALA A 42 -8.31 7.17 -10.47
CA ALA A 42 -7.09 7.63 -9.84
C ALA A 42 -5.90 7.58 -10.81
N GLN A 43 -4.85 8.36 -10.54
CA GLN A 43 -3.61 8.37 -11.28
C GLN A 43 -2.48 7.73 -10.48
N ALA A 44 -1.82 6.72 -11.05
CA ALA A 44 -0.60 6.17 -10.46
C ALA A 44 0.53 7.22 -10.46
N ASP A 45 1.51 7.02 -9.59
CA ASP A 45 2.76 7.77 -9.67
C ASP A 45 3.42 7.51 -11.04
N THR A 46 3.43 8.55 -11.87
CA THR A 46 3.89 8.46 -13.25
C THR A 46 5.39 8.19 -13.36
N LEU A 47 6.18 8.62 -12.37
CA LEU A 47 7.61 8.37 -12.32
C LEU A 47 7.86 6.89 -11.99
N MET A 48 7.15 6.36 -10.99
CA MET A 48 7.21 4.93 -10.66
C MET A 48 6.69 4.05 -11.78
N LEU A 49 5.68 4.50 -12.52
CA LEU A 49 5.15 3.74 -13.64
C LEU A 49 6.08 3.74 -14.85
N SER A 50 6.61 4.89 -15.23
CA SER A 50 7.37 5.08 -16.48
C SER A 50 8.89 5.03 -16.31
N GLY A 51 9.42 5.43 -15.16
CA GLY A 51 10.84 5.70 -14.90
C GLY A 51 11.33 7.03 -15.47
N ARG A 52 10.49 7.82 -16.17
CA ARG A 52 10.88 9.12 -16.72
C ARG A 52 11.06 10.12 -15.59
N GLY A 53 12.12 10.91 -15.66
CA GLY A 53 12.40 11.93 -14.65
C GLY A 53 13.02 11.38 -13.34
N LEU A 54 13.41 10.10 -13.26
CA LEU A 54 14.13 9.53 -12.11
C LEU A 54 15.66 9.60 -12.26
N ASP A 55 16.16 9.98 -13.43
CA ASP A 55 17.59 10.12 -13.71
C ASP A 55 18.09 11.54 -13.39
N PRO A 56 19.41 11.77 -13.16
CA PRO A 56 19.97 13.07 -12.79
C PRO A 56 19.70 14.21 -13.76
N TRP A 57 19.37 13.92 -15.00
CA TRP A 57 19.01 14.86 -16.07
C TRP A 57 17.48 14.98 -16.27
N GLY A 58 16.68 14.34 -15.40
CA GLY A 58 15.23 14.26 -15.55
C GLY A 58 14.49 15.60 -15.41
N TRP A 59 15.15 16.66 -14.97
CA TRP A 59 14.66 18.03 -14.93
C TRP A 59 14.82 18.78 -16.26
N ILE A 60 15.67 18.26 -17.18
CA ILE A 60 15.93 18.91 -18.46
C ILE A 60 14.87 18.47 -19.47
N PRO A 61 14.11 19.40 -20.09
CA PRO A 61 13.12 19.08 -21.09
C PRO A 61 13.71 18.23 -22.23
N GLY A 62 13.08 17.11 -22.55
CA GLY A 62 13.52 16.17 -23.57
C GLY A 62 14.49 15.11 -23.08
N LEU A 63 15.41 15.40 -22.17
CA LEU A 63 16.32 14.43 -21.57
C LEU A 63 15.63 13.54 -20.52
N ASP A 64 14.46 13.92 -20.01
CA ASP A 64 13.63 13.10 -19.13
C ASP A 64 13.23 11.75 -19.76
N ARG A 65 13.31 11.64 -21.09
CA ARG A 65 13.07 10.40 -21.87
C ARG A 65 14.24 9.42 -21.79
N LEU A 66 15.48 9.92 -21.58
CA LEU A 66 16.64 9.08 -21.40
C LEU A 66 16.63 8.47 -19.99
N ARG A 67 16.45 7.17 -19.91
CA ARG A 67 16.25 6.44 -18.65
C ARG A 67 17.34 5.41 -18.45
N LEU A 68 18.10 5.55 -17.38
CA LEU A 68 19.05 4.54 -16.89
C LEU A 68 18.65 4.09 -15.49
N VAL A 69 18.76 4.99 -14.51
CA VAL A 69 18.31 4.74 -13.13
C VAL A 69 16.79 4.53 -13.10
N GLY A 70 16.06 5.30 -13.88
CA GLY A 70 14.60 5.16 -13.99
C GLY A 70 14.14 3.78 -14.48
N LEU A 71 14.91 3.10 -15.35
CA LEU A 71 14.60 1.72 -15.77
C LEU A 71 14.72 0.72 -14.62
N LEU A 72 15.62 0.93 -13.69
CA LEU A 72 15.86 0.09 -12.52
C LEU A 72 14.80 0.32 -11.44
N LEU A 73 14.45 1.58 -11.20
CA LEU A 73 13.57 1.97 -10.07
C LEU A 73 12.08 1.85 -10.37
N ARG A 74 11.67 1.98 -11.64
CA ARG A 74 10.26 1.90 -12.02
C ARG A 74 9.62 0.55 -11.70
N ALA A 75 8.32 0.49 -11.73
CA ALA A 75 7.54 -0.73 -11.67
C ALA A 75 8.07 -1.77 -12.69
N ASN A 76 8.15 -3.04 -12.29
CA ASN A 76 8.61 -4.11 -13.16
C ASN A 76 7.63 -4.36 -14.32
N ARG A 77 8.00 -5.25 -15.24
CA ARG A 77 7.18 -5.52 -16.44
C ARG A 77 5.80 -6.05 -16.08
N ASP A 78 5.72 -6.91 -15.06
CA ASP A 78 4.45 -7.55 -14.67
C ASP A 78 3.52 -6.53 -14.03
N ALA A 79 4.02 -5.69 -13.13
CA ALA A 79 3.24 -4.60 -12.54
C ALA A 79 2.73 -3.60 -13.59
N ARG A 80 3.55 -3.24 -14.60
CA ARG A 80 3.10 -2.34 -15.67
C ARG A 80 2.04 -2.98 -16.57
N ARG A 81 2.15 -4.29 -16.83
CA ARG A 81 1.11 -5.03 -17.58
C ARG A 81 -0.19 -5.12 -16.79
N ALA A 82 -0.11 -5.47 -15.51
CA ALA A 82 -1.24 -5.50 -14.59
C ALA A 82 -1.91 -4.13 -14.53
N HIS A 83 -1.14 -3.05 -14.38
CA HIS A 83 -1.66 -1.67 -14.37
C HIS A 83 -2.39 -1.31 -15.68
N ALA A 84 -1.80 -1.63 -16.83
CA ALA A 84 -2.46 -1.39 -18.13
C ALA A 84 -3.77 -2.20 -18.30
N ALA A 85 -3.84 -3.39 -17.70
CA ALA A 85 -5.09 -4.18 -17.68
C ALA A 85 -6.11 -3.57 -16.71
N MET A 86 -5.68 -3.17 -15.52
CA MET A 86 -6.53 -2.54 -14.51
C MET A 86 -7.17 -1.24 -15.00
N GLN A 87 -6.44 -0.42 -15.75
CA GLN A 87 -6.98 0.82 -16.33
C GLN A 87 -8.15 0.59 -17.31
N ARG A 88 -8.31 -0.63 -17.83
CA ARG A 88 -9.43 -1.01 -18.70
C ARG A 88 -10.60 -1.65 -17.94
N ASP A 89 -10.39 -1.99 -16.66
CA ASP A 89 -11.42 -2.58 -15.81
C ASP A 89 -12.52 -1.56 -15.50
N ALA A 90 -13.77 -2.01 -15.55
CA ALA A 90 -14.94 -1.15 -15.35
C ALA A 90 -14.96 -0.56 -13.93
N ALA A 91 -14.60 -1.36 -12.91
CA ALA A 91 -14.57 -0.90 -11.53
C ALA A 91 -13.50 0.17 -11.30
N PHE A 92 -12.35 0.09 -12.00
CA PHE A 92 -11.32 1.13 -11.92
C PHE A 92 -11.73 2.42 -12.65
N ARG A 93 -12.49 2.30 -13.74
CA ARG A 93 -12.94 3.45 -14.53
C ARG A 93 -14.12 4.20 -13.92
N ALA A 94 -14.89 3.54 -13.07
CA ALA A 94 -16.03 4.10 -12.36
C ALA A 94 -15.91 3.79 -10.85
N PRO A 95 -14.91 4.35 -10.15
CA PRO A 95 -14.73 4.12 -8.74
C PRO A 95 -15.83 4.78 -7.91
N LEU A 96 -16.09 4.24 -6.74
CA LEU A 96 -16.98 4.86 -5.76
C LEU A 96 -16.36 6.15 -5.20
N ARG A 97 -17.18 7.03 -4.64
CA ARG A 97 -16.69 8.17 -3.85
C ARG A 97 -16.41 7.72 -2.41
N TRP A 98 -15.39 8.31 -1.78
CA TRP A 98 -15.09 7.97 -0.37
C TRP A 98 -16.23 8.27 0.59
N ASP A 99 -17.00 9.34 0.35
CA ASP A 99 -18.15 9.72 1.19
C ASP A 99 -19.31 8.74 1.10
N ALA A 100 -19.41 7.96 0.02
CA ALA A 100 -20.45 6.94 -0.18
C ALA A 100 -20.04 5.54 0.34
N LEU A 101 -18.85 5.38 0.95
CA LEU A 101 -18.38 4.08 1.40
C LEU A 101 -19.12 3.61 2.67
N ASP A 102 -19.51 2.35 2.63
CA ASP A 102 -19.98 1.60 3.81
C ASP A 102 -19.05 0.40 4.03
N ALA A 103 -18.44 0.32 5.22
CA ALA A 103 -17.57 -0.78 5.59
C ALA A 103 -18.29 -2.14 5.52
N MET A 104 -19.59 -2.16 5.80
CA MET A 104 -20.36 -3.40 5.80
C MET A 104 -20.66 -3.94 4.40
N ALA A 105 -20.56 -3.12 3.37
CA ALA A 105 -20.77 -3.52 1.98
C ALA A 105 -19.66 -4.42 1.41
N PHE A 106 -18.51 -4.53 2.09
CA PHE A 106 -17.34 -5.26 1.63
C PHE A 106 -16.92 -6.36 2.60
N ASP A 107 -16.36 -7.42 2.06
CA ASP A 107 -15.88 -8.57 2.84
C ASP A 107 -14.40 -8.42 3.23
N GLY A 108 -13.68 -7.49 2.62
CA GLY A 108 -12.28 -7.21 2.93
C GLY A 108 -11.79 -5.88 2.35
N LEU A 109 -10.70 -5.38 2.92
CA LEU A 109 -10.12 -4.08 2.61
C LEU A 109 -8.64 -4.22 2.27
N LEU A 110 -8.19 -3.66 1.14
CA LEU A 110 -6.79 -3.58 0.79
C LEU A 110 -6.36 -2.12 0.68
N LEU A 111 -5.33 -1.76 1.43
CA LEU A 111 -4.79 -0.40 1.58
C LEU A 111 -3.41 -0.32 0.95
N PRO A 112 -3.30 0.13 -0.30
CA PRO A 112 -2.01 0.34 -0.94
C PRO A 112 -1.32 1.60 -0.41
N GLY A 113 -0.05 1.73 -0.72
CA GLY A 113 0.72 2.92 -0.43
C GLY A 113 1.11 3.69 -1.68
N GLY A 114 2.10 4.47 -1.51
CA GLY A 114 2.77 5.41 -2.38
C GLY A 114 3.61 6.29 -1.47
N HIS A 115 4.50 7.08 -2.01
CA HIS A 115 5.41 7.86 -1.16
C HIS A 115 5.33 9.36 -1.44
N ARG A 116 4.74 9.76 -2.57
CA ARG A 116 4.69 11.16 -2.95
C ARG A 116 3.65 11.93 -2.15
N ALA A 117 4.09 12.89 -1.35
CA ALA A 117 3.27 13.66 -0.42
C ALA A 117 1.99 14.23 -1.04
N ARG A 118 2.07 14.70 -2.29
CA ARG A 118 1.00 15.40 -3.00
C ARG A 118 -0.33 14.63 -3.05
N GLY A 119 -0.27 13.31 -3.35
CA GLY A 119 -1.45 12.45 -3.37
C GLY A 119 -1.64 11.69 -2.08
N MET A 120 -0.53 11.20 -1.50
CA MET A 120 -0.61 10.32 -0.34
C MET A 120 -1.13 11.01 0.92
N ARG A 121 -0.86 12.29 1.15
CA ARG A 121 -1.40 12.99 2.33
C ARG A 121 -2.93 13.03 2.32
N GLU A 122 -3.55 13.33 1.17
CA GLU A 122 -5.01 13.30 1.02
C GLU A 122 -5.60 11.96 1.49
N TYR A 123 -4.95 10.86 1.15
CA TYR A 123 -5.38 9.52 1.50
C TYR A 123 -5.11 9.17 2.98
N LEU A 124 -3.89 9.43 3.45
CA LEU A 124 -3.45 9.05 4.80
C LEU A 124 -4.07 9.92 5.91
N GLU A 125 -4.48 11.13 5.58
CA GLU A 125 -5.07 12.11 6.51
C GLU A 125 -6.60 12.13 6.44
N SER A 126 -7.23 11.30 5.59
CA SER A 126 -8.68 11.26 5.41
C SER A 126 -9.40 10.70 6.65
N PRO A 127 -10.17 11.51 7.41
CA PRO A 127 -10.95 11.00 8.54
C PRO A 127 -11.97 9.95 8.11
N ARG A 128 -12.48 10.08 6.88
CA ARG A 128 -13.44 9.14 6.32
C ARG A 128 -12.84 7.76 6.11
N LEU A 129 -11.62 7.68 5.57
CA LEU A 129 -10.93 6.41 5.40
C LEU A 129 -10.46 5.82 6.72
N GLN A 130 -10.01 6.65 7.67
CA GLN A 130 -9.65 6.20 9.02
C GLN A 130 -10.86 5.58 9.73
N ALA A 131 -12.03 6.19 9.65
CA ALA A 131 -13.26 5.64 10.20
C ALA A 131 -13.66 4.33 9.50
N LEU A 132 -13.51 4.24 8.17
CA LEU A 132 -13.77 3.01 7.41
C LEU A 132 -12.85 1.87 7.87
N VAL A 133 -11.55 2.14 8.02
CA VAL A 133 -10.58 1.15 8.52
C VAL A 133 -10.95 0.69 9.92
N ALA A 134 -11.24 1.62 10.84
CA ALA A 134 -11.65 1.29 12.20
C ALA A 134 -12.91 0.41 12.22
N ALA A 135 -13.90 0.71 11.39
CA ALA A 135 -15.11 -0.11 11.26
C ALA A 135 -14.82 -1.53 10.73
N CYS A 136 -13.88 -1.68 9.76
CA CYS A 136 -13.47 -2.99 9.28
C CYS A 136 -12.79 -3.81 10.39
N PHE A 137 -11.91 -3.19 11.19
CA PHE A 137 -11.28 -3.87 12.34
C PHE A 137 -12.30 -4.24 13.43
N ALA A 138 -13.23 -3.35 13.75
CA ALA A 138 -14.29 -3.62 14.74
C ALA A 138 -15.20 -4.78 14.31
N ALA A 139 -15.41 -4.97 13.00
CA ALA A 139 -16.17 -6.06 12.43
C ALA A 139 -15.32 -7.31 12.12
N ASP A 140 -14.07 -7.35 12.60
CA ASP A 140 -13.10 -8.43 12.38
C ASP A 140 -12.95 -8.85 10.90
N LYS A 141 -13.07 -7.90 9.98
CA LYS A 141 -12.92 -8.14 8.54
C LYS A 141 -11.46 -8.27 8.15
N PRO A 142 -11.13 -9.07 7.11
CA PRO A 142 -9.80 -9.10 6.52
C PRO A 142 -9.35 -7.73 6.04
N VAL A 143 -8.22 -7.26 6.57
CA VAL A 143 -7.58 -6.01 6.18
C VAL A 143 -6.14 -6.27 5.77
N ALA A 144 -5.76 -5.82 4.59
CA ALA A 144 -4.39 -5.90 4.10
C ALA A 144 -3.85 -4.49 3.82
N ALA A 145 -2.65 -4.17 4.32
CA ALA A 145 -2.02 -2.87 4.10
C ALA A 145 -0.55 -3.01 3.72
N ILE A 146 -0.08 -2.21 2.79
CA ILE A 146 1.30 -2.25 2.31
C ILE A 146 1.92 -0.85 2.29
N CYS A 147 3.22 -0.78 2.63
CA CYS A 147 4.02 0.44 2.54
C CYS A 147 3.42 1.58 3.38
N HIS A 148 3.17 2.75 2.78
CA HIS A 148 2.49 3.87 3.44
C HIS A 148 1.00 3.59 3.74
N GLY A 149 0.37 2.59 3.11
CA GLY A 149 -1.00 2.19 3.47
C GLY A 149 -1.13 1.76 4.93
N VAL A 150 -0.04 1.26 5.55
CA VAL A 150 0.01 0.92 6.97
C VAL A 150 -0.10 2.16 7.87
N LEU A 151 0.33 3.35 7.41
CA LEU A 151 0.10 4.60 8.16
C LEU A 151 -1.38 4.93 8.30
N LEU A 152 -2.17 4.65 7.27
CA LEU A 152 -3.62 4.86 7.36
C LEU A 152 -4.21 3.95 8.45
N VAL A 153 -3.77 2.69 8.53
CA VAL A 153 -4.18 1.78 9.60
C VAL A 153 -3.71 2.29 10.98
N ALA A 154 -2.46 2.71 11.10
CA ALA A 154 -1.91 3.23 12.35
C ALA A 154 -2.65 4.49 12.87
N ARG A 155 -3.15 5.32 11.95
CA ARG A 155 -3.93 6.55 12.23
C ARG A 155 -5.42 6.29 12.46
N SER A 156 -5.88 5.06 12.27
CA SER A 156 -7.27 4.67 12.52
C SER A 156 -7.43 4.24 13.98
N HIS A 157 -8.42 4.77 14.68
CA HIS A 157 -8.59 4.55 16.11
C HIS A 157 -9.84 3.74 16.41
N ALA A 158 -9.70 2.78 17.32
CA ALA A 158 -10.80 2.03 17.89
C ALA A 158 -11.62 2.91 18.86
N ALA A 159 -12.72 2.39 19.38
CA ALA A 159 -13.62 3.13 20.28
C ALA A 159 -12.94 3.57 21.59
N ASP A 160 -11.88 2.89 22.01
CA ASP A 160 -11.07 3.24 23.19
C ASP A 160 -10.03 4.37 22.91
N GLY A 161 -10.01 4.92 21.70
CA GLY A 161 -9.11 5.97 21.28
C GLY A 161 -7.68 5.51 20.93
N ARG A 162 -7.40 4.20 21.02
CA ARG A 162 -6.10 3.63 20.60
C ARG A 162 -6.12 3.32 19.11
N SER A 163 -4.93 3.29 18.51
CA SER A 163 -4.78 2.77 17.14
C SER A 163 -5.33 1.34 17.04
N VAL A 164 -5.98 1.02 15.93
CA VAL A 164 -6.39 -0.37 15.64
C VAL A 164 -5.21 -1.34 15.53
N LEU A 165 -3.98 -0.84 15.43
CA LEU A 165 -2.75 -1.62 15.51
C LEU A 165 -2.25 -1.87 16.92
N HIS A 166 -2.81 -1.23 17.94
CA HIS A 166 -2.39 -1.44 19.31
C HIS A 166 -2.60 -2.90 19.75
N GLY A 167 -1.52 -3.59 20.12
CA GLY A 167 -1.52 -5.01 20.47
C GLY A 167 -1.47 -5.96 19.27
N ARG A 168 -1.15 -5.47 18.06
CA ARG A 168 -0.98 -6.28 16.85
C ARG A 168 0.45 -6.19 16.33
N ARG A 169 0.94 -7.29 15.76
CA ARG A 169 2.21 -7.31 15.04
C ARG A 169 2.01 -6.82 13.62
N THR A 170 2.96 -6.00 13.16
CA THR A 170 2.89 -5.42 11.83
C THR A 170 4.28 -5.20 11.23
N THR A 171 4.33 -4.99 9.92
CA THR A 171 5.45 -4.39 9.21
C THR A 171 4.95 -3.25 8.34
N ALA A 172 5.82 -2.37 7.90
CA ALA A 172 5.53 -1.28 6.97
C ALA A 172 6.81 -0.90 6.21
N LEU A 173 6.79 0.16 5.42
CA LEU A 173 8.02 0.71 4.84
C LEU A 173 9.01 1.00 5.95
N THR A 174 10.14 0.29 5.95
CA THR A 174 11.16 0.44 6.99
C THR A 174 11.94 1.73 6.79
N TRP A 175 12.39 2.33 7.90
CA TRP A 175 13.22 3.53 7.82
C TRP A 175 14.50 3.30 6.99
N ALA A 176 15.09 2.12 7.09
CA ALA A 176 16.27 1.78 6.29
C ALA A 176 16.01 1.88 4.78
N LEU A 177 14.87 1.41 4.30
CA LEU A 177 14.48 1.51 2.89
C LEU A 177 14.11 2.95 2.51
N GLU A 178 13.33 3.63 3.34
CA GLU A 178 12.88 5.00 3.10
C GLU A 178 14.07 5.97 3.10
N GLN A 179 14.98 5.86 4.06
CA GLN A 179 16.19 6.67 4.17
C GLN A 179 17.11 6.47 2.96
N LYS A 180 17.33 5.21 2.56
CA LYS A 180 18.15 4.90 1.40
C LYS A 180 17.59 5.53 0.12
N ALA A 181 16.28 5.38 -0.11
CA ALA A 181 15.62 5.97 -1.27
C ALA A 181 15.69 7.51 -1.23
N TRP A 182 15.43 8.11 -0.07
CA TRP A 182 15.49 9.56 0.12
C TRP A 182 16.92 10.11 -0.07
N THR A 183 17.92 9.48 0.55
CA THR A 183 19.34 9.92 0.40
C THR A 183 19.76 9.86 -1.05
N THR A 184 19.38 8.79 -1.76
CA THR A 184 19.66 8.67 -3.20
C THR A 184 18.95 9.77 -4.00
N ALA A 185 17.66 10.04 -3.70
CA ALA A 185 16.92 11.10 -4.39
C ALA A 185 17.54 12.49 -4.20
N ARG A 186 18.05 12.81 -3.03
CA ARG A 186 18.75 14.10 -2.78
C ARG A 186 19.94 14.35 -3.72
N ILE A 187 20.54 13.29 -4.22
CA ILE A 187 21.66 13.37 -5.18
C ILE A 187 21.14 13.32 -6.62
N VAL A 188 20.36 12.31 -6.96
CA VAL A 188 19.94 12.09 -8.35
C VAL A 188 18.74 12.92 -8.77
N ARG A 189 17.99 13.45 -7.81
CA ARG A 189 16.80 14.31 -7.99
C ARG A 189 16.89 15.57 -7.14
N PHE A 190 18.03 16.28 -7.18
CA PHE A 190 18.28 17.47 -6.37
C PHE A 190 17.21 18.57 -6.54
N TRP A 191 16.46 18.58 -7.65
CA TRP A 191 15.34 19.50 -7.92
C TRP A 191 14.02 19.06 -7.24
N ASP A 192 13.92 17.82 -6.77
CA ASP A 192 12.78 17.26 -6.01
C ASP A 192 13.33 16.25 -4.98
N PRO A 193 14.10 16.74 -3.99
CA PRO A 193 14.88 15.89 -3.08
C PRO A 193 14.01 15.08 -2.13
N ASP A 194 12.75 15.49 -1.93
CA ASP A 194 11.80 14.86 -1.02
C ASP A 194 10.83 13.93 -1.73
N TYR A 195 11.11 13.57 -2.97
CA TYR A 195 10.24 12.69 -3.77
C TYR A 195 9.85 11.40 -3.03
N TYR A 196 10.75 10.80 -2.25
CA TYR A 196 10.49 9.60 -1.46
C TYR A 196 10.07 9.86 -0.02
N ARG A 197 9.73 11.12 0.34
CA ARG A 197 9.32 11.49 1.70
C ARG A 197 7.93 12.09 1.70
N THR A 198 6.96 11.35 2.23
CA THR A 198 5.60 11.86 2.43
C THR A 198 5.55 12.90 3.54
N TYR A 199 6.30 12.67 4.61
CA TYR A 199 6.43 13.60 5.74
C TYR A 199 7.90 13.83 6.08
N ARG A 200 8.24 15.08 6.36
CA ARG A 200 9.55 15.47 6.82
C ARG A 200 9.50 15.87 8.29
N GLU A 201 10.61 15.66 8.96
CA GLU A 201 10.81 16.11 10.32
C GLU A 201 10.67 17.63 10.43
N THR A 202 10.08 18.10 11.52
CA THR A 202 10.07 19.52 11.93
C THR A 202 11.24 19.80 12.86
N GLN A 203 11.43 21.05 13.21
CA GLN A 203 12.50 21.47 14.11
C GLN A 203 12.42 20.73 15.46
N GLY A 204 13.55 20.14 15.88
CA GLY A 204 13.66 19.39 17.13
C GLY A 204 13.29 17.90 17.02
N GLU A 205 12.74 17.43 15.92
CA GLU A 205 12.48 16.01 15.73
C GLU A 205 13.75 15.28 15.24
N PRO A 206 14.07 14.09 15.80
CA PRO A 206 15.22 13.32 15.36
C PRO A 206 15.02 12.75 13.94
N PRO A 207 16.11 12.44 13.20
CA PRO A 207 16.02 11.84 11.89
C PRO A 207 15.16 10.56 11.86
N GLY A 208 14.23 10.47 10.94
CA GLY A 208 13.32 9.35 10.78
C GLY A 208 12.09 9.38 11.70
N TYR A 209 11.94 10.37 12.55
CA TYR A 209 10.81 10.46 13.48
C TYR A 209 9.46 10.41 12.75
N ARG A 210 9.36 11.07 11.58
CA ARG A 210 8.17 11.05 10.71
C ARG A 210 8.25 10.03 9.58
N SER A 211 9.15 9.05 9.67
CA SER A 211 9.16 7.91 8.76
C SER A 211 7.95 7.02 9.00
N THR A 212 7.57 6.27 7.96
CA THR A 212 6.50 5.28 8.06
C THR A 212 6.73 4.32 9.22
N GLN A 213 7.93 3.75 9.34
CA GLN A 213 8.27 2.83 10.44
C GLN A 213 8.07 3.47 11.81
N GLN A 214 8.65 4.66 12.03
CA GLN A 214 8.65 5.26 13.37
C GLN A 214 7.25 5.70 13.79
N GLU A 215 6.45 6.20 12.87
CA GLU A 215 5.06 6.58 13.16
C GLU A 215 4.20 5.34 13.46
N VAL A 216 4.32 4.28 12.65
CA VAL A 216 3.64 3.00 12.91
C VAL A 216 4.06 2.42 14.25
N THR A 217 5.37 2.40 14.56
CA THR A 217 5.88 1.87 15.84
C THR A 217 5.27 2.60 17.05
N ARG A 218 5.07 3.91 16.98
CA ARG A 218 4.42 4.67 18.07
C ARG A 218 2.93 4.34 18.27
N ALA A 219 2.29 3.76 17.27
CA ALA A 219 0.88 3.34 17.36
C ALA A 219 0.70 1.93 17.97
N LEU A 220 1.80 1.17 18.12
CA LEU A 220 1.79 -0.19 18.65
C LEU A 220 1.80 -0.21 20.18
N ALA A 221 1.47 -1.36 20.78
CA ALA A 221 1.58 -1.56 22.23
C ALA A 221 3.04 -1.58 22.68
N THR A 222 3.91 -2.22 21.91
CA THR A 222 5.36 -2.24 22.16
C THR A 222 6.12 -2.03 20.85
N PRO A 223 7.32 -1.43 20.89
CA PRO A 223 8.15 -1.31 19.68
C PRO A 223 8.53 -2.65 19.05
N GLY A 224 8.55 -3.73 19.82
CA GLY A 224 8.85 -5.08 19.35
C GLY A 224 7.75 -5.69 18.47
N ASP A 225 6.56 -5.11 18.46
CA ASP A 225 5.45 -5.53 17.58
C ASP A 225 5.65 -5.05 16.13
N PHE A 226 6.57 -4.11 15.88
CA PHE A 226 7.02 -3.79 14.54
C PHE A 226 8.07 -4.80 14.08
N LEU A 227 7.73 -5.61 13.08
CA LEU A 227 8.59 -6.66 12.58
C LEU A 227 9.30 -6.23 11.29
N ASP A 228 10.61 -6.42 11.26
CA ASP A 228 11.42 -6.34 10.04
C ASP A 228 12.12 -7.68 9.80
N VAL A 229 12.75 -7.83 8.65
CA VAL A 229 13.48 -9.03 8.27
C VAL A 229 14.60 -9.30 9.29
N PRO A 230 14.56 -10.43 10.01
CA PRO A 230 15.64 -10.78 10.93
C PRO A 230 16.97 -10.95 10.19
N ARG A 231 18.08 -10.53 10.82
CA ARG A 231 19.42 -10.67 10.20
C ARG A 231 19.79 -12.13 9.91
N THR A 232 19.20 -13.06 10.66
CA THR A 232 19.37 -14.51 10.50
C THR A 232 18.46 -15.13 9.44
N ALA A 233 17.52 -14.33 8.86
CA ALA A 233 16.60 -14.85 7.87
C ALA A 233 17.32 -15.31 6.60
N PRO A 234 16.90 -16.42 5.98
CA PRO A 234 17.38 -16.80 4.66
C PRO A 234 17.22 -15.65 3.66
N HIS A 235 18.25 -15.43 2.85
CA HIS A 235 18.26 -14.37 1.82
C HIS A 235 18.10 -12.93 2.37
N TYR A 236 18.52 -12.66 3.61
CA TYR A 236 18.43 -11.36 4.28
C TYR A 236 18.85 -10.20 3.36
N ARG A 237 20.04 -10.28 2.74
CA ARG A 237 20.54 -9.22 1.85
C ARG A 237 19.61 -8.93 0.67
N ARG A 238 18.99 -9.99 0.11
CA ARG A 238 18.05 -9.85 -0.99
C ARG A 238 16.75 -9.21 -0.52
N LYS A 239 16.22 -9.64 0.65
CA LYS A 239 15.01 -9.12 1.27
C LYS A 239 15.13 -7.64 1.67
N THR A 240 16.32 -7.17 2.03
CA THR A 240 16.57 -5.80 2.52
C THR A 240 17.25 -4.89 1.50
N SER A 241 17.46 -5.35 0.26
CA SER A 241 18.18 -4.61 -0.79
C SER A 241 17.50 -3.29 -1.21
N GLY A 242 16.16 -3.24 -1.17
CA GLY A 242 15.35 -2.14 -1.74
C GLY A 242 15.33 -2.15 -3.29
N LEU A 243 15.88 -3.20 -3.93
CA LEU A 243 15.92 -3.36 -5.39
C LEU A 243 15.29 -4.69 -5.84
N ALA A 244 15.55 -5.78 -5.10
CA ALA A 244 14.99 -7.08 -5.40
C ALA A 244 13.49 -7.09 -5.09
N ARG A 245 12.69 -7.37 -6.10
CA ARG A 245 11.23 -7.46 -6.01
C ARG A 245 10.80 -8.91 -6.17
N ASP A 246 9.71 -9.27 -5.53
CA ASP A 246 9.07 -10.56 -5.74
C ASP A 246 8.37 -10.64 -7.11
N SER A 247 7.90 -11.82 -7.44
CA SER A 247 7.16 -12.08 -8.66
C SER A 247 6.15 -13.22 -8.45
N ALA A 248 5.36 -13.52 -9.48
CA ALA A 248 4.45 -14.66 -9.45
C ALA A 248 5.16 -16.00 -9.16
N ARG A 249 6.48 -16.12 -9.49
CA ARG A 249 7.26 -17.37 -9.36
C ARG A 249 8.31 -17.34 -8.25
N ASP A 250 8.65 -16.18 -7.73
CA ASP A 250 9.73 -16.03 -6.75
C ASP A 250 9.32 -15.06 -5.64
N ALA A 251 8.99 -15.61 -4.49
CA ALA A 251 8.65 -14.87 -3.28
C ALA A 251 9.88 -14.60 -2.39
N THR A 252 11.07 -15.05 -2.78
CA THR A 252 12.28 -14.98 -1.95
C THR A 252 12.58 -13.55 -1.44
N PRO A 253 12.44 -12.47 -2.22
CA PRO A 253 12.70 -11.11 -1.74
C PRO A 253 11.65 -10.59 -0.76
N ALA A 254 10.44 -11.16 -0.76
CA ALA A 254 9.32 -10.60 -0.03
C ALA A 254 9.39 -10.88 1.48
N PHE A 255 8.72 -10.00 2.22
CA PHE A 255 8.47 -10.14 3.64
C PHE A 255 7.09 -9.57 3.96
N VAL A 256 6.24 -10.39 4.56
CA VAL A 256 4.90 -10.02 5.00
C VAL A 256 4.70 -10.45 6.45
N VAL A 257 3.80 -9.78 7.15
CA VAL A 257 3.41 -10.09 8.53
C VAL A 257 1.91 -10.23 8.56
N ARG A 258 1.44 -11.36 9.09
CA ARG A 258 0.03 -11.62 9.34
C ARG A 258 -0.21 -11.70 10.86
N ASP A 259 -1.27 -11.05 11.33
CA ASP A 259 -1.76 -11.11 12.69
C ASP A 259 -3.28 -11.20 12.68
N GLY A 260 -3.81 -12.42 12.85
CA GLY A 260 -5.24 -12.71 12.70
C GLY A 260 -5.76 -12.36 11.31
N ASN A 261 -6.74 -11.46 11.27
CA ASN A 261 -7.35 -10.95 10.04
C ASN A 261 -6.66 -9.69 9.48
N TYR A 262 -5.47 -9.38 9.97
CA TYR A 262 -4.66 -8.28 9.45
C TYR A 262 -3.39 -8.78 8.78
N LEU A 263 -3.09 -8.26 7.60
CA LEU A 263 -1.89 -8.56 6.82
C LEU A 263 -1.15 -7.28 6.47
N SER A 264 0.16 -7.26 6.65
CA SER A 264 0.99 -6.11 6.29
C SER A 264 2.23 -6.48 5.47
N ALA A 265 2.71 -5.54 4.64
CA ALA A 265 3.92 -5.67 3.84
C ALA A 265 4.67 -4.33 3.75
N ARG A 266 5.94 -4.37 3.33
CA ARG A 266 6.85 -3.23 3.46
C ARG A 266 6.81 -2.25 2.30
N TRP A 267 6.82 -2.75 1.06
CA TRP A 267 7.07 -1.93 -0.12
C TRP A 267 6.67 -2.67 -1.41
N PRO A 268 6.67 -2.02 -2.59
CA PRO A 268 6.24 -2.65 -3.85
C PRO A 268 6.97 -3.95 -4.23
N GLY A 269 8.11 -4.24 -3.62
CA GLY A 269 8.86 -5.47 -3.82
C GLY A 269 8.28 -6.69 -3.10
N ASP A 270 7.25 -6.52 -2.29
CA ASP A 270 6.55 -7.58 -1.56
C ASP A 270 5.15 -7.87 -2.17
N ALA A 271 4.75 -7.18 -3.25
CA ALA A 271 3.36 -7.08 -3.71
C ALA A 271 2.74 -8.43 -4.14
N HIS A 272 3.51 -9.33 -4.76
CA HIS A 272 2.98 -10.63 -5.20
C HIS A 272 2.68 -11.55 -4.01
N LEU A 273 3.61 -11.68 -3.06
CA LEU A 273 3.40 -12.48 -1.86
C LEU A 273 2.26 -11.90 -1.03
N PHE A 274 2.28 -10.59 -0.79
CA PHE A 274 1.25 -9.86 -0.07
C PHE A 274 -0.16 -10.14 -0.62
N ALA A 275 -0.34 -10.01 -1.92
CA ALA A 275 -1.65 -10.24 -2.54
C ALA A 275 -2.09 -11.71 -2.49
N ARG A 276 -1.15 -12.67 -2.62
CA ARG A 276 -1.45 -14.11 -2.49
C ARG A 276 -1.86 -14.49 -1.08
N GLU A 277 -1.13 -13.99 -0.08
CA GLU A 277 -1.46 -14.22 1.34
C GLU A 277 -2.82 -13.61 1.69
N PHE A 278 -3.12 -12.40 1.17
CA PHE A 278 -4.44 -11.80 1.35
C PHE A 278 -5.54 -12.63 0.71
N ALA A 279 -5.35 -13.11 -0.53
CA ALA A 279 -6.31 -14.00 -1.19
C ALA A 279 -6.48 -15.33 -0.43
N ALA A 280 -5.42 -15.85 0.21
CA ALA A 280 -5.51 -17.02 1.08
C ALA A 280 -6.33 -16.72 2.33
N MET A 281 -6.06 -15.63 3.00
CA MET A 281 -6.77 -15.17 4.20
C MET A 281 -8.28 -15.00 3.95
N LEU A 282 -8.65 -14.48 2.79
CA LEU A 282 -10.08 -14.33 2.39
C LEU A 282 -10.79 -15.68 2.19
N ARG A 283 -10.08 -16.74 1.81
CA ARG A 283 -10.67 -18.08 1.67
C ARG A 283 -10.88 -18.77 3.02
N GLU A 284 -10.12 -18.40 4.03
CA GLU A 284 -10.24 -18.96 5.39
C GLU A 284 -11.45 -18.40 6.14
N GLN A 285 -12.01 -17.28 5.68
CA GLN A 285 -13.21 -16.70 6.29
C GLN A 285 -14.44 -17.59 6.00
N PRO A 286 -15.26 -17.92 7.00
CA PRO A 286 -16.54 -18.56 6.74
C PRO A 286 -17.38 -17.66 5.84
N VAL A 287 -17.92 -18.23 4.77
CA VAL A 287 -18.85 -17.48 3.89
C VAL A 287 -20.10 -17.18 4.70
N THR A 288 -20.18 -16.01 5.30
CA THR A 288 -21.42 -15.51 5.91
C THR A 288 -22.40 -15.23 4.76
N ARG A 289 -23.17 -16.25 4.36
CA ARG A 289 -24.31 -16.06 3.45
C ARG A 289 -25.30 -15.17 4.20
N ILE A 290 -25.45 -13.92 3.77
CA ILE A 290 -26.61 -13.12 4.13
C ILE A 290 -27.82 -13.93 3.64
N ALA A 291 -28.63 -14.41 4.57
CA ALA A 291 -29.89 -15.08 4.26
C ALA A 291 -30.71 -14.11 3.41
N THR A 292 -31.06 -14.52 2.20
CA THR A 292 -32.01 -13.81 1.35
C THR A 292 -33.30 -13.70 2.15
N PRO A 293 -33.90 -12.51 2.32
CA PRO A 293 -35.20 -12.41 2.99
C PRO A 293 -36.22 -13.25 2.23
N PRO A 294 -37.14 -13.94 2.92
CA PRO A 294 -38.17 -14.73 2.27
C PRO A 294 -39.03 -13.82 1.39
N SER A 295 -39.29 -14.28 0.17
CA SER A 295 -40.18 -13.62 -0.76
C SER A 295 -41.58 -13.43 -0.09
N PRO A 296 -42.21 -12.26 -0.17
CA PRO A 296 -43.56 -12.09 0.32
C PRO A 296 -44.51 -13.00 -0.47
N GLN A 297 -45.35 -13.76 0.28
CA GLN A 297 -46.47 -14.54 -0.27
C GLN A 297 -47.62 -13.63 -0.66
#